data_0cbf2dbea2f7edaf54198879b09dc951
#
_entry.id   0cbf2dbea2f7edaf54198879b09dc951
#
_cell.length_a   1.000
_cell.length_b   1.000
_cell.length_c   1.000
_cell.angle_alpha   90.00
_cell.angle_beta   90.00
_cell.angle_gamma   90.00
#
_symmetry.space_group_name_H-M   'P 1'
#
loop_
_entity.id
_entity.type
_entity.pdbx_description
1 polymer ?
#
loop_
_entity_poly.entity_id
_entity_poly.type
_entity_poly.pdbx_seq_one_letter_code
_entity_poly.pdbx_strand_id
1 'polypeptide(L)'
;MTNKKCILVLSNNFKKQYKKIARQGKNLDKIDEIIDKLARFEILDLKYRDHNLINDKYYKNCRECHIEPDWLLVYQYEEDKLNLLLIATGSHSELFK
;
A
#
# COMPACT_ATOMS: atom_id res chain seq x y z
N MET A 1 13.39 -0.90 24.25
CA MET A 1 13.04 -0.45 22.88
C MET A 1 11.74 -1.08 22.46
N THR A 2 10.72 -0.28 22.23
CA THR A 2 9.44 -0.81 21.80
C THR A 2 9.41 -0.86 20.26
N ASN A 3 9.35 -2.07 19.74
CA ASN A 3 9.11 -2.26 18.31
C ASN A 3 7.62 -2.09 18.05
N LYS A 4 7.21 -0.84 17.75
CA LYS A 4 5.84 -0.58 17.40
C LYS A 4 5.56 -1.08 16.00
N LYS A 5 4.49 -1.81 15.85
CA LYS A 5 4.04 -2.31 14.57
C LYS A 5 2.56 -2.01 14.40
N CYS A 6 2.19 -1.47 13.24
CA CYS A 6 0.81 -1.17 12.93
C CYS A 6 -0.03 -2.44 12.79
N ILE A 7 -1.30 -2.31 13.16
CA ILE A 7 -2.31 -3.30 12.83
C ILE A 7 -2.74 -3.02 11.39
N LEU A 8 -2.83 -4.06 10.57
CA LEU A 8 -3.27 -3.94 9.19
C LEU A 8 -4.79 -3.89 9.13
N VAL A 9 -5.31 -2.87 8.44
CA VAL A 9 -6.74 -2.74 8.18
C VAL A 9 -6.93 -2.73 6.66
N LEU A 10 -7.60 -3.73 6.14
CA LEU A 10 -7.77 -3.94 4.71
C LEU A 10 -9.13 -3.44 4.25
N SER A 11 -9.15 -2.51 3.28
CA SER A 11 -10.41 -2.11 2.67
C SER A 11 -10.99 -3.27 1.86
N ASN A 12 -12.30 -3.22 1.60
CA ASN A 12 -12.95 -4.23 0.76
C ASN A 12 -12.34 -4.24 -0.65
N ASN A 13 -12.05 -3.06 -1.20
CA ASN A 13 -11.41 -2.95 -2.51
C ASN A 13 -10.03 -3.60 -2.51
N PHE A 14 -9.24 -3.33 -1.47
CA PHE A 14 -7.90 -3.93 -1.37
C PHE A 14 -8.00 -5.46 -1.36
N LYS A 15 -8.92 -6.02 -0.58
CA LYS A 15 -9.10 -7.48 -0.50
C LYS A 15 -9.38 -8.09 -1.87
N LYS A 16 -10.28 -7.46 -2.64
CA LYS A 16 -10.62 -7.91 -4.00
C LYS A 16 -9.43 -7.80 -4.93
N GLN A 17 -8.71 -6.67 -4.86
CA GLN A 17 -7.57 -6.40 -5.71
C GLN A 17 -6.40 -7.33 -5.39
N TYR A 18 -6.19 -7.65 -4.11
CA TYR A 18 -5.15 -8.59 -3.71
C TYR A 18 -5.42 -9.99 -4.30
N LYS A 19 -6.67 -10.44 -4.26
CA LYS A 19 -7.06 -11.71 -4.89
C LYS A 19 -6.84 -11.67 -6.39
N LYS A 20 -7.10 -10.52 -7.02
CA LYS A 20 -6.90 -10.36 -8.47
C LYS A 20 -5.43 -10.47 -8.85
N ILE A 21 -4.54 -9.78 -8.12
CA ILE A 21 -3.11 -9.85 -8.43
C ILE A 21 -2.56 -11.26 -8.19
N ALA A 22 -3.09 -11.98 -7.21
CA ALA A 22 -2.73 -13.38 -6.98
C ALA A 22 -3.10 -14.24 -8.19
N ARG A 23 -4.31 -14.06 -8.72
CA ARG A 23 -4.75 -14.79 -9.92
C ARG A 23 -3.94 -14.42 -11.16
N GLN A 24 -3.43 -13.20 -11.21
CA GLN A 24 -2.56 -12.74 -12.32
C GLN A 24 -1.15 -13.28 -12.23
N GLY A 25 -0.84 -14.04 -11.18
CA GLY A 25 0.48 -14.64 -11.01
C GLY A 25 1.55 -13.68 -10.51
N LYS A 26 1.16 -12.54 -9.94
CA LYS A 26 2.15 -11.60 -9.39
C LYS A 26 2.81 -12.20 -8.15
N ASN A 27 4.07 -11.81 -7.92
CA ASN A 27 4.83 -12.28 -6.77
C ASN A 27 4.33 -11.61 -5.49
N LEU A 28 3.47 -12.30 -4.74
CA LEU A 28 2.86 -11.77 -3.53
C LEU A 28 3.89 -11.48 -2.44
N ASP A 29 5.04 -12.16 -2.45
CA ASP A 29 6.10 -11.86 -1.47
C ASP A 29 6.57 -10.42 -1.57
N LYS A 30 6.55 -9.83 -2.76
CA LYS A 30 6.95 -8.44 -2.95
C LYS A 30 6.03 -7.46 -2.22
N ILE A 31 4.72 -7.61 -2.40
CA ILE A 31 3.77 -6.72 -1.73
C ILE A 31 3.76 -6.98 -0.23
N ASP A 32 3.81 -8.24 0.19
CA ASP A 32 3.80 -8.60 1.60
C ASP A 32 5.02 -8.04 2.33
N GLU A 33 6.20 -8.07 1.71
CA GLU A 33 7.41 -7.51 2.29
C GLU A 33 7.30 -5.99 2.46
N ILE A 34 6.77 -5.30 1.45
CA ILE A 34 6.59 -3.85 1.51
C ILE A 34 5.58 -3.49 2.61
N ILE A 35 4.46 -4.20 2.69
CA ILE A 35 3.46 -3.97 3.73
C ILE A 35 4.07 -4.16 5.12
N ASP A 36 4.87 -5.20 5.30
CA ASP A 36 5.53 -5.45 6.59
C ASP A 36 6.46 -4.31 6.98
N LYS A 37 7.26 -3.80 6.02
CA LYS A 37 8.14 -2.66 6.27
C LYS A 37 7.34 -1.41 6.64
N LEU A 38 6.26 -1.12 5.91
CA LEU A 38 5.40 0.03 6.20
C LEU A 38 4.75 -0.11 7.57
N ALA A 39 4.33 -1.32 7.95
CA ALA A 39 3.72 -1.56 9.26
C ALA A 39 4.69 -1.29 10.40
N ARG A 40 5.99 -1.41 10.15
CA ARG A 40 7.05 -1.12 11.12
C ARG A 40 7.57 0.30 11.04
N PHE A 41 6.93 1.15 10.23
CA PHE A 41 7.36 2.54 10.00
C PHE A 41 8.77 2.64 9.38
N GLU A 42 9.20 1.62 8.65
CA GLU A 42 10.47 1.67 7.93
C GLU A 42 10.33 2.53 6.68
N ILE A 43 11.40 3.27 6.37
CA ILE A 43 11.45 4.07 5.15
C ILE A 43 11.80 3.13 4.00
N LEU A 44 10.99 3.18 2.93
CA LEU A 44 11.23 2.37 1.75
C LEU A 44 12.39 2.91 0.93
N ASP A 45 13.11 2.02 0.23
CA ASP A 45 14.13 2.40 -0.73
C ASP A 45 13.53 3.33 -1.79
N LEU A 46 14.34 4.27 -2.29
CA LEU A 46 13.91 5.28 -3.27
C LEU A 46 13.31 4.68 -4.53
N LYS A 47 13.72 3.46 -4.90
CA LYS A 47 13.19 2.78 -6.08
C LYS A 47 11.69 2.52 -6.02
N TYR A 48 11.12 2.47 -4.81
CA TYR A 48 9.68 2.25 -4.62
C TYR A 48 8.85 3.53 -4.74
N ARG A 49 9.50 4.69 -4.86
CA ARG A 49 8.84 5.98 -5.09
C ARG A 49 7.70 6.27 -4.12
N ASP A 50 7.90 5.98 -2.84
CA ASP A 50 6.91 6.25 -1.81
C ASP A 50 6.68 7.74 -1.66
N HIS A 51 5.42 8.19 -1.79
CA HIS A 51 5.09 9.61 -1.74
C HIS A 51 3.62 9.84 -1.37
N ASN A 52 3.33 11.06 -0.92
CA ASN A 52 1.95 11.49 -0.67
C ASN A 52 1.21 11.71 -1.98
N LEU A 53 -0.06 11.28 -2.01
CA LEU A 53 -0.97 11.64 -3.12
C LEU A 53 -1.60 12.99 -2.78
N ILE A 54 -1.23 14.03 -3.54
CA ILE A 54 -1.68 15.40 -3.30
C ILE A 54 -2.81 15.73 -4.27
N ASN A 55 -3.93 16.24 -3.71
CA ASN A 55 -5.10 16.63 -4.48
C ASN A 55 -5.69 15.52 -5.36
N ASP A 56 -5.51 14.28 -4.94
CA ASP A 56 -6.12 13.16 -5.65
C ASP A 56 -7.60 13.05 -5.30
N LYS A 57 -8.45 12.97 -6.32
CA LYS A 57 -9.90 12.92 -6.10
C LYS A 57 -10.39 11.57 -5.59
N TYR A 58 -9.62 10.50 -5.83
CA TYR A 58 -10.00 9.15 -5.42
C TYR A 58 -9.41 8.74 -4.08
N TYR A 59 -8.20 9.22 -3.77
CA TYR A 59 -7.43 8.74 -2.63
C TYR A 59 -6.97 9.91 -1.76
N LYS A 60 -7.90 10.52 -1.05
CA LYS A 60 -7.60 11.67 -0.19
C LYS A 60 -6.76 11.22 1.01
N ASN A 61 -5.74 11.99 1.32
CA ASN A 61 -4.86 11.79 2.47
C ASN A 61 -4.14 10.44 2.44
N CYS A 62 -3.94 9.88 1.25
CA CYS A 62 -3.26 8.62 1.07
C CYS A 62 -1.82 8.81 0.60
N ARG A 63 -1.04 7.75 0.76
CA ARG A 63 0.29 7.63 0.19
C ARG A 63 0.27 6.52 -0.85
N GLU A 64 1.24 6.56 -1.74
CA GLU A 64 1.40 5.56 -2.80
C GLU A 64 2.86 5.14 -2.87
N CYS A 65 3.09 3.85 -3.11
CA CYS A 65 4.41 3.37 -3.50
C CYS A 65 4.29 2.43 -4.69
N HIS A 66 5.40 2.25 -5.41
CA HIS A 66 5.48 1.37 -6.57
C HIS A 66 6.17 0.07 -6.14
N ILE A 67 5.42 -1.03 -6.13
CA ILE A 67 5.98 -2.36 -5.86
C ILE A 67 6.82 -2.77 -7.07
N GLU A 68 6.28 -2.50 -8.26
CA GLU A 68 6.93 -2.57 -9.56
C GLU A 68 6.51 -1.33 -10.34
N PRO A 69 7.13 -1.00 -11.49
CA PRO A 69 6.81 0.25 -12.19
C PRO A 69 5.33 0.49 -12.45
N ASP A 70 4.55 -0.55 -12.73
CA ASP A 70 3.11 -0.41 -12.92
C ASP A 70 2.31 -1.30 -11.96
N TRP A 71 2.84 -1.49 -10.76
CA TRP A 71 2.12 -2.20 -9.70
C TRP A 71 2.22 -1.35 -8.44
N LEU A 72 1.11 -0.71 -8.08
CA LEU A 72 1.03 0.30 -7.04
C LEU A 72 0.39 -0.25 -5.77
N LEU A 73 0.75 0.35 -4.64
CA LEU A 73 0.07 0.16 -3.38
C LEU A 73 -0.32 1.54 -2.84
N VAL A 74 -1.62 1.73 -2.59
CA VAL A 74 -2.16 2.95 -1.97
C VAL A 74 -2.51 2.63 -0.53
N TYR A 75 -2.03 3.43 0.39
CA TYR A 75 -2.19 3.19 1.82
C TYR A 75 -2.28 4.49 2.61
N GLN A 76 -2.68 4.37 3.87
CA GLN A 76 -2.80 5.50 4.78
C GLN A 76 -2.44 5.07 6.20
N TYR A 77 -1.70 5.92 6.92
CA TYR A 77 -1.45 5.68 8.34
C TYR A 77 -2.52 6.36 9.18
N GLU A 78 -3.02 5.63 10.18
CA GLU A 78 -3.72 6.22 11.33
C GLU A 78 -2.79 6.09 12.52
N GLU A 79 -1.86 7.03 12.67
CA GLU A 79 -0.77 6.91 13.64
C GLU A 79 -1.25 6.87 15.09
N ASP A 80 -2.27 7.65 15.44
CA ASP A 80 -2.83 7.68 16.78
C ASP A 80 -3.44 6.32 17.20
N LYS A 81 -3.85 5.52 16.23
CA LYS A 81 -4.43 4.18 16.45
C LYS A 81 -3.46 3.06 16.12
N LEU A 82 -2.26 3.40 15.63
CA LEU A 82 -1.28 2.43 15.12
C LEU A 82 -1.90 1.50 14.09
N ASN A 83 -2.68 2.07 13.17
CA ASN A 83 -3.26 1.33 12.05
C ASN A 83 -2.56 1.69 10.74
N LEU A 84 -2.33 0.69 9.91
CA LEU A 84 -1.95 0.86 8.52
C LEU A 84 -3.14 0.44 7.66
N LEU A 85 -3.76 1.40 7.01
CA LEU A 85 -4.92 1.15 6.15
C LEU A 85 -4.41 0.80 4.75
N LEU A 86 -4.71 -0.40 4.28
CA LEU A 86 -4.39 -0.83 2.92
C LEU A 86 -5.62 -0.53 2.06
N ILE A 87 -5.48 0.45 1.18
CA ILE A 87 -6.60 1.06 0.46
C ILE A 87 -6.83 0.39 -0.90
N ALA A 88 -5.75 0.25 -1.69
CA ALA A 88 -5.86 -0.28 -3.05
C ALA A 88 -4.51 -0.80 -3.55
N THR A 89 -4.55 -1.76 -4.46
CA THR A 89 -3.38 -2.23 -5.18
C THR A 89 -3.76 -2.63 -6.60
N GLY A 90 -2.91 -2.32 -7.56
CA GLY A 90 -3.13 -2.62 -8.97
C GLY A 90 -2.27 -1.74 -9.85
N SER A 91 -2.58 -1.72 -11.15
CA SER A 91 -1.88 -0.88 -12.11
C SER A 91 -2.39 0.55 -12.07
N HIS A 92 -1.66 1.49 -12.71
CA HIS A 92 -2.11 2.87 -12.84
C HIS A 92 -3.50 2.95 -13.48
N SER A 93 -3.72 2.22 -14.57
CA SER A 93 -5.00 2.28 -15.27
C SER A 93 -6.15 1.71 -14.45
N GLU A 94 -5.88 0.77 -13.56
CA GLU A 94 -6.89 0.20 -12.68
C GLU A 94 -7.26 1.13 -11.54
N LEU A 95 -6.28 1.85 -10.99
CA LEU A 95 -6.48 2.67 -9.79
C LEU A 95 -6.81 4.14 -10.11
N PHE A 96 -6.31 4.67 -11.21
CA PHE A 96 -6.46 6.08 -11.58
C PHE A 96 -7.12 6.22 -12.95
N LYS A 97 -8.37 5.92 -12.98
CA LYS A 97 -9.16 6.00 -14.25
C LYS A 97 -9.49 7.43 -14.64
#